data_afcf966e8ea616acf0adcf1bdc790479
#
_entry.id   afcf966e8ea616acf0adcf1bdc790479
#
_cell.length_a   1.000
_cell.length_b   1.000
_cell.length_c   1.000
_cell.angle_alpha   90.00
_cell.angle_beta   90.00
_cell.angle_gamma   90.00
#
_symmetry.space_group_name_H-M   'P 1'
#
loop_
_entity.id
_entity.type
_entity.pdbx_description
1 polymer ?
#
loop_
_entity_poly.entity_id
_entity_poly.type
_entity_poly.pdbx_seq_one_letter_code
_entity_poly.pdbx_strand_id
1 'polypeptide(L)'
;GSATTAHAMFLANVEQYIHRKFILVQIPEELSEKNASSEKAKKVIRNAVALCDEIGAEHTICEIGKERIRRAAKKIAEENPEAKFDGGFRVLKLDSTNMKDVYYNPSEFQPNLLDSLADNIKEDRTPEDLLFQVMLDLGILLSSKIEESKINGKKVFNVEDNYLIACFDENVTDETITAIAKQKPYYFVMRDSSMATDSVATNFEQIFATYSPDTVRKVL
;
A
#
# COMPACT_ATOMS: atom_id res chain seq x y z
N GLY A 1 -6.29 -20.45 -0.76
CA GLY A 1 -6.47 -21.29 0.41
C GLY A 1 -6.50 -20.52 1.74
N SER A 2 -6.65 -21.26 2.84
CA SER A 2 -6.85 -20.68 4.20
C SER A 2 -5.55 -20.24 4.90
N ALA A 3 -4.53 -19.81 4.18
CA ALA A 3 -3.25 -19.28 4.70
C ALA A 3 -2.49 -20.22 5.69
N THR A 4 -2.63 -21.53 5.56
CA THR A 4 -1.92 -22.51 6.39
C THR A 4 -0.40 -22.38 6.25
N THR A 5 0.08 -22.06 5.05
CA THR A 5 1.51 -21.84 4.77
C THR A 5 2.09 -20.68 5.57
N ALA A 6 1.36 -19.55 5.70
CA ALA A 6 1.81 -18.42 6.53
C ALA A 6 1.95 -18.83 8.00
N HIS A 7 0.97 -19.57 8.54
CA HIS A 7 1.02 -20.07 9.91
C HIS A 7 2.23 -21.03 10.10
N ALA A 8 2.45 -21.96 9.19
CA ALA A 8 3.61 -22.86 9.25
C ALA A 8 4.94 -22.08 9.15
N MET A 9 4.99 -21.02 8.32
CA MET A 9 6.17 -20.17 8.19
C MET A 9 6.48 -19.42 9.48
N PHE A 10 5.47 -18.89 10.18
CA PHE A 10 5.65 -18.25 11.47
C PHE A 10 6.23 -19.21 12.52
N LEU A 11 5.69 -20.43 12.61
CA LEU A 11 6.22 -21.46 13.49
C LEU A 11 7.69 -21.77 13.18
N ALA A 12 7.99 -22.02 11.90
CA ALA A 12 9.35 -22.33 11.48
C ALA A 12 10.34 -21.18 11.72
N ASN A 13 9.91 -19.92 11.61
CA ASN A 13 10.73 -18.75 11.90
C ASN A 13 11.12 -18.70 13.38
N VAL A 14 10.17 -18.96 14.28
CA VAL A 14 10.43 -18.99 15.73
C VAL A 14 11.29 -20.19 16.12
N GLU A 15 10.94 -21.40 15.66
CA GLU A 15 11.67 -22.63 15.98
C GLU A 15 13.12 -22.63 15.49
N GLN A 16 13.37 -22.03 14.33
CA GLN A 16 14.69 -22.03 13.69
C GLN A 16 15.47 -20.74 13.83
N TYR A 17 14.91 -19.74 14.53
CA TYR A 17 15.50 -18.39 14.69
C TYR A 17 15.85 -17.74 13.35
N ILE A 18 14.96 -17.88 12.34
CA ILE A 18 15.13 -17.38 10.98
C ILE A 18 14.00 -16.40 10.65
N HIS A 19 14.25 -15.45 9.75
CA HIS A 19 13.29 -14.46 9.28
C HIS A 19 12.92 -14.69 7.81
N ARG A 20 12.17 -15.76 7.54
CA ARG A 20 11.63 -16.00 6.20
C ARG A 20 10.43 -15.13 5.95
N LYS A 21 10.37 -14.54 4.76
CA LYS A 21 9.19 -13.84 4.24
C LYS A 21 8.32 -14.80 3.43
N PHE A 22 7.02 -14.48 3.33
CA PHE A 22 6.10 -15.24 2.49
C PHE A 22 5.27 -14.30 1.61
N ILE A 23 4.84 -14.78 0.47
CA ILE A 23 3.87 -14.15 -0.42
C ILE A 23 2.77 -15.16 -0.66
N LEU A 24 1.54 -14.79 -0.37
CA LEU A 24 0.35 -15.60 -0.63
C LEU A 24 -0.54 -14.88 -1.63
N VAL A 25 -0.96 -15.60 -2.66
CA VAL A 25 -1.91 -15.12 -3.65
C VAL A 25 -3.19 -15.94 -3.55
N GLN A 26 -4.32 -15.28 -3.39
CA GLN A 26 -5.62 -15.91 -3.26
C GLN A 26 -6.68 -15.11 -4.00
N ILE A 27 -7.49 -15.79 -4.81
CA ILE A 27 -8.69 -15.21 -5.40
C ILE A 27 -9.75 -15.09 -4.29
N PRO A 28 -10.49 -13.97 -4.19
CA PRO A 28 -11.52 -13.76 -3.16
C PRO A 28 -12.79 -14.56 -3.46
N GLU A 29 -12.70 -15.89 -3.42
CA GLU A 29 -13.84 -16.77 -3.62
C GLU A 29 -14.87 -16.58 -2.49
N GLU A 30 -16.14 -16.40 -2.89
CA GLU A 30 -17.26 -16.27 -1.97
C GLU A 30 -17.53 -17.59 -1.22
N LEU A 31 -17.75 -17.49 0.07
CA LEU A 31 -18.13 -18.61 0.94
C LEU A 31 -19.60 -18.95 0.71
N SER A 32 -19.88 -19.88 -0.20
CA SER A 32 -21.25 -20.29 -0.57
C SER A 32 -21.46 -21.78 -0.39
N GLU A 33 -22.54 -22.17 0.32
CA GLU A 33 -22.95 -23.56 0.47
C GLU A 33 -23.38 -24.22 -0.86
N LYS A 34 -23.69 -23.42 -1.89
CA LYS A 34 -24.11 -23.92 -3.21
C LYS A 34 -23.04 -24.80 -3.87
N ASN A 35 -21.79 -24.52 -3.58
CA ASN A 35 -20.64 -25.24 -4.15
C ASN A 35 -20.16 -26.39 -3.27
N ALA A 36 -20.83 -26.67 -2.16
CA ALA A 36 -20.43 -27.71 -1.22
C ALA A 36 -20.88 -29.11 -1.67
N SER A 37 -19.94 -30.03 -1.80
CA SER A 37 -20.19 -31.42 -2.23
C SER A 37 -20.75 -32.34 -1.14
N SER A 38 -20.79 -31.90 0.12
CA SER A 38 -21.25 -32.72 1.25
C SER A 38 -21.78 -31.85 2.41
N GLU A 39 -22.58 -32.45 3.30
CA GLU A 39 -23.05 -31.77 4.51
C GLU A 39 -21.90 -31.34 5.44
N LYS A 40 -20.81 -32.10 5.47
CA LYS A 40 -19.60 -31.72 6.21
C LYS A 40 -18.98 -30.43 5.64
N ALA A 41 -18.90 -30.33 4.31
CA ALA A 41 -18.41 -29.12 3.63
C ALA A 41 -19.32 -27.92 3.89
N LYS A 42 -20.65 -28.08 3.83
CA LYS A 42 -21.60 -27.02 4.17
C LYS A 42 -21.42 -26.52 5.60
N LYS A 43 -21.23 -27.45 6.57
CA LYS A 43 -20.97 -27.06 7.96
C LYS A 43 -19.71 -26.22 8.11
N VAL A 44 -18.64 -26.57 7.39
CA VAL A 44 -17.39 -25.79 7.38
C VAL A 44 -17.62 -24.39 6.82
N ILE A 45 -18.37 -24.28 5.72
CA ILE A 45 -18.70 -22.99 5.11
C ILE A 45 -19.55 -22.14 6.07
N ARG A 46 -20.59 -22.70 6.70
CA ARG A 46 -21.40 -21.98 7.70
C ARG A 46 -20.56 -21.45 8.86
N ASN A 47 -19.63 -22.23 9.37
CA ASN A 47 -18.74 -21.78 10.43
C ASN A 47 -17.81 -20.66 9.96
N ALA A 48 -17.35 -20.72 8.70
CA ALA A 48 -16.51 -19.67 8.11
C ALA A 48 -17.31 -18.36 7.89
N VAL A 49 -18.54 -18.46 7.41
CA VAL A 49 -19.44 -17.29 7.30
C VAL A 49 -19.72 -16.68 8.67
N ALA A 50 -20.08 -17.50 9.67
CA ALA A 50 -20.30 -17.01 11.03
C ALA A 50 -19.06 -16.30 11.62
N LEU A 51 -17.84 -16.77 11.31
CA LEU A 51 -16.61 -16.09 11.70
C LEU A 51 -16.46 -14.74 10.98
N CYS A 52 -16.79 -14.66 9.68
CA CYS A 52 -16.77 -13.39 8.95
C CYS A 52 -17.77 -12.38 9.54
N ASP A 53 -18.99 -12.85 9.91
CA ASP A 53 -19.99 -12.02 10.60
C ASP A 53 -19.47 -11.51 11.95
N GLU A 54 -18.82 -12.37 12.74
CA GLU A 54 -18.25 -12.01 14.05
C GLU A 54 -17.20 -10.91 13.94
N ILE A 55 -16.35 -10.95 12.90
CA ILE A 55 -15.27 -9.97 12.69
C ILE A 55 -15.69 -8.79 11.79
N GLY A 56 -16.92 -8.74 11.31
CA GLY A 56 -17.43 -7.69 10.43
C GLY A 56 -16.75 -7.65 9.05
N ALA A 57 -16.40 -8.82 8.49
CA ALA A 57 -15.68 -8.95 7.23
C ALA A 57 -16.54 -9.55 6.11
N GLU A 58 -16.11 -9.37 4.86
CA GLU A 58 -16.74 -9.99 3.70
C GLU A 58 -16.69 -11.52 3.77
N HIS A 59 -17.72 -12.19 3.26
CA HIS A 59 -17.82 -13.66 3.24
C HIS A 59 -16.91 -14.26 2.16
N THR A 60 -15.61 -14.08 2.26
CA THR A 60 -14.62 -14.62 1.32
C THR A 60 -13.57 -15.49 1.99
N ILE A 61 -12.98 -16.41 1.22
CA ILE A 61 -11.88 -17.24 1.71
C ILE A 61 -10.64 -16.39 2.10
N CYS A 62 -10.48 -15.23 1.49
CA CYS A 62 -9.39 -14.30 1.82
C CYS A 62 -9.49 -13.79 3.26
N GLU A 63 -10.71 -13.47 3.73
CA GLU A 63 -10.92 -13.00 5.10
C GLU A 63 -10.60 -14.07 6.13
N ILE A 64 -10.97 -15.33 5.85
CA ILE A 64 -10.57 -16.48 6.67
C ILE A 64 -9.05 -16.63 6.70
N GLY A 65 -8.39 -16.44 5.55
CA GLY A 65 -6.92 -16.46 5.47
C GLY A 65 -6.26 -15.37 6.32
N LYS A 66 -6.72 -14.14 6.20
CA LYS A 66 -6.22 -12.99 6.98
C LYS A 66 -6.41 -13.20 8.48
N GLU A 67 -7.59 -13.65 8.89
CA GLU A 67 -7.89 -13.90 10.29
C GLU A 67 -7.05 -15.05 10.88
N ARG A 68 -6.82 -16.11 10.11
CA ARG A 68 -5.89 -17.17 10.50
C ARG A 68 -4.48 -16.64 10.77
N ILE A 69 -3.96 -15.77 9.88
CA ILE A 69 -2.61 -15.20 10.04
C ILE A 69 -2.55 -14.37 11.33
N ARG A 70 -3.56 -13.51 11.59
CA ARG A 70 -3.63 -12.69 12.82
C ARG A 70 -3.65 -13.54 14.08
N ARG A 71 -4.53 -14.58 14.12
CA ARG A 71 -4.64 -15.47 15.29
C ARG A 71 -3.39 -16.30 15.48
N ALA A 72 -2.78 -16.78 14.39
CA ALA A 72 -1.51 -17.52 14.46
C ALA A 72 -0.37 -16.65 14.99
N ALA A 73 -0.23 -15.42 14.46
CA ALA A 73 0.78 -14.47 14.92
C ALA A 73 0.63 -14.16 16.42
N LYS A 74 -0.61 -13.86 16.87
CA LYS A 74 -0.90 -13.61 18.27
C LYS A 74 -0.53 -14.79 19.16
N LYS A 75 -1.01 -15.98 18.82
CA LYS A 75 -0.76 -17.20 19.60
C LYS A 75 0.74 -17.52 19.70
N ILE A 76 1.47 -17.43 18.60
CA ILE A 76 2.90 -17.71 18.56
C ILE A 76 3.68 -16.70 19.41
N ALA A 77 3.31 -15.41 19.37
CA ALA A 77 3.93 -14.39 20.21
C ALA A 77 3.65 -14.62 21.71
N GLU A 78 2.45 -15.05 22.07
CA GLU A 78 2.08 -15.38 23.46
C GLU A 78 2.84 -16.62 23.97
N GLU A 79 3.03 -17.64 23.12
CA GLU A 79 3.74 -18.88 23.45
C GLU A 79 5.28 -18.71 23.48
N ASN A 80 5.80 -17.65 22.82
CA ASN A 80 7.24 -17.40 22.70
C ASN A 80 7.60 -15.94 23.00
N PRO A 81 7.37 -15.42 24.21
CA PRO A 81 7.52 -14.01 24.54
C PRO A 81 8.95 -13.47 24.37
N GLU A 82 9.95 -14.33 24.47
CA GLU A 82 11.37 -13.97 24.31
C GLU A 82 11.83 -14.00 22.82
N ALA A 83 11.01 -14.54 21.90
CA ALA A 83 11.36 -14.59 20.50
C ALA A 83 11.18 -13.22 19.84
N LYS A 84 12.19 -12.77 19.08
CA LYS A 84 12.06 -11.63 18.19
C LYS A 84 11.26 -12.07 16.96
N PHE A 85 9.95 -12.00 17.08
CA PHE A 85 9.03 -12.50 16.06
C PHE A 85 8.28 -11.33 15.40
N ASP A 86 8.37 -11.27 14.07
CA ASP A 86 7.56 -10.37 13.26
C ASP A 86 6.33 -11.13 12.74
N GLY A 87 5.18 -10.88 13.34
CA GLY A 87 3.88 -11.44 12.96
C GLY A 87 3.08 -10.54 12.02
N GLY A 88 3.66 -9.43 11.54
CA GLY A 88 3.02 -8.50 10.62
C GLY A 88 2.90 -9.05 9.20
N PHE A 89 1.90 -8.57 8.46
CA PHE A 89 1.76 -8.84 7.02
C PHE A 89 1.01 -7.68 6.33
N ARG A 90 1.28 -7.52 5.04
CA ARG A 90 0.56 -6.55 4.19
C ARG A 90 -0.52 -7.27 3.40
N VAL A 91 -1.62 -6.58 3.17
CA VAL A 91 -2.71 -7.04 2.30
C VAL A 91 -2.80 -6.08 1.13
N LEU A 92 -2.64 -6.61 -0.07
CA LEU A 92 -2.76 -5.85 -1.31
C LEU A 92 -3.89 -6.45 -2.14
N LYS A 93 -4.71 -5.60 -2.75
CA LYS A 93 -5.74 -6.00 -3.72
C LYS A 93 -5.27 -5.60 -5.12
N LEU A 94 -5.38 -6.52 -6.07
CA LEU A 94 -5.23 -6.17 -7.48
C LEU A 94 -6.50 -5.45 -7.92
N ASP A 95 -6.34 -4.22 -8.37
CA ASP A 95 -7.42 -3.35 -8.82
C ASP A 95 -7.02 -2.67 -10.15
N SER A 96 -7.89 -1.81 -10.68
CA SER A 96 -7.58 -0.94 -11.80
C SER A 96 -6.52 0.11 -11.42
N THR A 97 -5.93 0.76 -12.41
CA THR A 97 -4.99 1.87 -12.20
C THR A 97 -5.56 2.93 -11.25
N ASN A 98 -4.70 3.60 -10.49
CA ASN A 98 -5.09 4.72 -9.63
C ASN A 98 -5.44 5.99 -10.41
N MET A 99 -5.06 6.04 -11.68
CA MET A 99 -5.33 7.19 -12.54
C MET A 99 -6.74 7.15 -13.13
N LYS A 100 -7.35 8.32 -13.35
CA LYS A 100 -8.59 8.47 -14.11
C LYS A 100 -8.35 8.08 -15.56
N ASP A 101 -9.39 7.54 -16.23
CA ASP A 101 -9.31 7.23 -17.65
C ASP A 101 -9.18 8.51 -18.47
N VAL A 102 -8.26 8.52 -19.42
CA VAL A 102 -8.07 9.66 -20.33
C VAL A 102 -8.83 9.36 -21.63
N TYR A 103 -9.88 10.14 -21.90
CA TYR A 103 -10.66 10.05 -23.11
C TYR A 103 -10.05 10.96 -24.19
N TYR A 104 -9.49 10.38 -25.24
CA TYR A 104 -8.91 11.12 -26.36
C TYR A 104 -9.91 11.44 -27.47
N ASN A 105 -11.22 11.32 -27.22
CA ASN A 105 -12.23 11.65 -28.21
C ASN A 105 -12.53 13.17 -28.18
N PRO A 106 -12.12 13.96 -29.19
CA PRO A 106 -12.33 15.41 -29.21
C PRO A 106 -13.81 15.83 -29.15
N SER A 107 -14.73 14.96 -29.56
CA SER A 107 -16.17 15.24 -29.53
C SER A 107 -16.78 15.17 -28.13
N GLU A 108 -16.09 14.57 -27.17
CA GLU A 108 -16.50 14.44 -25.76
C GLU A 108 -15.86 15.52 -24.87
N PHE A 109 -14.99 16.35 -25.45
CA PHE A 109 -14.32 17.43 -24.73
C PHE A 109 -15.32 18.52 -24.33
N GLN A 110 -15.51 18.70 -23.03
CA GLN A 110 -16.27 19.80 -22.45
C GLN A 110 -15.30 20.77 -21.76
N PRO A 111 -15.48 22.12 -21.91
CA PRO A 111 -14.58 23.11 -21.28
C PRO A 111 -14.42 22.96 -19.77
N ASN A 112 -15.46 22.48 -19.07
CA ASN A 112 -15.42 22.20 -17.62
C ASN A 112 -14.58 20.96 -17.27
N LEU A 113 -14.12 20.21 -18.27
CA LEU A 113 -13.25 19.05 -18.08
C LEU A 113 -11.82 19.47 -17.68
N LEU A 114 -11.40 20.71 -17.96
CA LEU A 114 -10.08 21.20 -17.57
C LEU A 114 -9.90 21.21 -16.05
N ASP A 115 -10.92 21.58 -15.30
CA ASP A 115 -10.88 21.56 -13.83
C ASP A 115 -10.87 20.12 -13.27
N SER A 116 -11.49 19.17 -13.99
CA SER A 116 -11.47 17.76 -13.61
C SER A 116 -10.19 17.02 -14.04
N LEU A 117 -9.42 17.58 -14.96
CA LEU A 117 -8.11 17.09 -15.39
C LEU A 117 -6.98 17.55 -14.46
N ALA A 118 -7.21 18.58 -13.64
CA ALA A 118 -6.24 19.05 -12.66
C ALA A 118 -5.91 17.98 -11.60
N ASP A 119 -6.85 17.06 -11.32
CA ASP A 119 -6.61 15.87 -10.50
C ASP A 119 -6.82 14.62 -11.34
N ASN A 120 -5.73 14.00 -11.75
CA ASN A 120 -5.70 12.79 -12.57
C ASN A 120 -5.89 11.50 -11.77
N ILE A 121 -6.06 11.57 -10.46
CA ILE A 121 -6.21 10.43 -9.54
C ILE A 121 -7.70 10.18 -9.27
N LYS A 122 -8.07 8.90 -9.18
CA LYS A 122 -9.42 8.49 -8.78
C LYS A 122 -9.71 8.88 -7.34
N GLU A 123 -10.93 9.33 -7.06
CA GLU A 123 -11.34 9.87 -5.75
C GLU A 123 -11.30 8.84 -4.61
N ASP A 124 -11.43 7.55 -4.95
CA ASP A 124 -11.42 6.44 -3.99
C ASP A 124 -10.01 5.90 -3.68
N ARG A 125 -8.95 6.57 -4.16
CA ARG A 125 -7.55 6.16 -3.96
C ARG A 125 -6.92 6.86 -2.77
N THR A 126 -6.13 6.11 -2.02
CA THR A 126 -5.38 6.60 -0.87
C THR A 126 -3.94 6.94 -1.24
N PRO A 127 -3.22 7.75 -0.43
CA PRO A 127 -1.79 7.98 -0.63
C PRO A 127 -0.96 6.69 -0.64
N GLU A 128 -1.37 5.68 0.11
CA GLU A 128 -0.74 4.36 0.14
C GLU A 128 -0.91 3.62 -1.19
N ASP A 129 -2.08 3.71 -1.84
CA ASP A 129 -2.31 3.12 -3.17
C ASP A 129 -1.36 3.71 -4.20
N LEU A 130 -1.16 5.04 -4.17
CA LEU A 130 -0.20 5.73 -5.02
C LEU A 130 1.23 5.30 -4.74
N LEU A 131 1.60 5.18 -3.46
CA LEU A 131 2.92 4.71 -3.07
C LEU A 131 3.22 3.34 -3.65
N PHE A 132 2.30 2.38 -3.50
CA PHE A 132 2.49 1.03 -4.02
C PHE A 132 2.56 0.99 -5.55
N GLN A 133 1.78 1.81 -6.26
CA GLN A 133 1.91 1.95 -7.70
C GLN A 133 3.30 2.47 -8.09
N VAL A 134 3.76 3.53 -7.44
CA VAL A 134 5.11 4.10 -7.67
C VAL A 134 6.20 3.07 -7.38
N MET A 135 6.07 2.29 -6.30
CA MET A 135 7.03 1.24 -5.98
C MET A 135 7.10 0.18 -7.08
N LEU A 136 5.96 -0.22 -7.65
CA LEU A 136 5.92 -1.15 -8.79
C LEU A 136 6.59 -0.55 -10.03
N ASP A 137 6.27 0.70 -10.36
CA ASP A 137 6.82 1.40 -11.53
C ASP A 137 8.35 1.60 -11.44
N LEU A 138 8.87 1.75 -10.23
CA LEU A 138 10.30 1.88 -9.94
C LEU A 138 11.02 0.55 -9.71
N GLY A 139 10.30 -0.58 -9.73
CA GLY A 139 10.84 -1.91 -9.45
C GLY A 139 11.26 -2.12 -7.99
N ILE A 140 10.69 -1.34 -7.06
CA ILE A 140 10.93 -1.49 -5.62
C ILE A 140 10.08 -2.65 -5.09
N LEU A 141 10.67 -3.50 -4.28
CA LEU A 141 9.96 -4.64 -3.70
C LEU A 141 8.81 -4.18 -2.80
N LEU A 142 7.61 -4.73 -2.99
CA LEU A 142 6.45 -4.41 -2.14
C LEU A 142 6.63 -4.84 -0.67
N SER A 143 7.64 -5.64 -0.37
CA SER A 143 8.04 -6.02 0.99
C SER A 143 9.06 -5.08 1.61
N SER A 144 9.47 -4.02 0.91
CA SER A 144 10.42 -3.02 1.40
C SER A 144 9.93 -2.33 2.67
N LYS A 145 10.87 -1.92 3.52
CA LYS A 145 10.54 -1.15 4.72
C LYS A 145 9.96 0.21 4.31
N ILE A 146 8.82 0.54 4.87
CA ILE A 146 8.15 1.83 4.69
C ILE A 146 8.04 2.49 6.06
N GLU A 147 8.53 3.70 6.17
CA GLU A 147 8.38 4.54 7.35
C GLU A 147 7.52 5.76 6.99
N GLU A 148 6.53 6.03 7.84
CA GLU A 148 5.69 7.22 7.72
C GLU A 148 6.17 8.29 8.70
N SER A 149 6.28 9.51 8.22
CA SER A 149 6.65 10.67 9.03
C SER A 149 5.83 11.90 8.62
N LYS A 150 5.99 12.99 9.36
CA LYS A 150 5.41 14.28 8.99
C LYS A 150 6.50 15.32 8.87
N ILE A 151 6.52 16.03 7.74
CA ILE A 151 7.40 17.17 7.49
C ILE A 151 6.53 18.40 7.24
N ASN A 152 6.64 19.42 8.11
CA ASN A 152 5.79 20.61 8.08
C ASN A 152 4.29 20.30 8.02
N GLY A 153 3.87 19.25 8.75
CA GLY A 153 2.47 18.80 8.80
C GLY A 153 2.03 17.91 7.64
N LYS A 154 2.86 17.70 6.62
CA LYS A 154 2.57 16.83 5.46
C LYS A 154 3.02 15.41 5.70
N LYS A 155 2.19 14.43 5.30
CA LYS A 155 2.53 13.00 5.37
C LYS A 155 3.61 12.67 4.34
N VAL A 156 4.68 12.06 4.79
CA VAL A 156 5.82 11.68 3.95
C VAL A 156 6.12 10.21 4.18
N PHE A 157 6.21 9.47 3.09
CA PHE A 157 6.65 8.08 3.09
C PHE A 157 8.14 8.00 2.76
N ASN A 158 8.88 7.26 3.57
CA ASN A 158 10.28 6.93 3.33
C ASN A 158 10.39 5.41 3.12
N VAL A 159 10.90 5.00 1.98
CA VAL A 159 11.07 3.59 1.61
C VAL A 159 12.56 3.28 1.49
N GLU A 160 13.00 2.23 2.19
CA GLU A 160 14.39 1.73 2.17
C GLU A 160 15.42 2.84 2.43
N ASP A 161 15.33 3.49 3.61
CA ASP A 161 16.31 4.47 4.09
C ASP A 161 16.65 5.54 3.03
N ASN A 162 15.67 6.30 2.59
CA ASN A 162 15.74 7.36 1.57
C ASN A 162 15.95 6.88 0.12
N TYR A 163 15.77 5.60 -0.19
CA TYR A 163 15.80 5.19 -1.60
C TYR A 163 14.62 5.81 -2.37
N LEU A 164 13.41 5.82 -1.78
CA LEU A 164 12.28 6.58 -2.29
C LEU A 164 11.68 7.41 -1.14
N ILE A 165 11.51 8.70 -1.37
CA ILE A 165 10.63 9.56 -0.55
C ILE A 165 9.45 9.97 -1.41
N ALA A 166 8.23 9.84 -0.86
CA ALA A 166 7.00 10.24 -1.53
C ALA A 166 6.12 11.12 -0.62
N CYS A 167 5.51 12.15 -1.20
CA CYS A 167 4.57 13.04 -0.53
C CYS A 167 3.39 13.32 -1.47
N PHE A 168 2.19 12.86 -1.09
CA PHE A 168 0.98 12.98 -1.90
C PHE A 168 -0.05 13.94 -1.30
N ASP A 169 0.28 14.60 -0.19
CA ASP A 169 -0.57 15.61 0.44
C ASP A 169 -0.71 16.85 -0.45
N GLU A 170 -1.82 17.56 -0.33
CA GLU A 170 -2.04 18.83 -1.00
C GLU A 170 -1.28 19.99 -0.33
N ASN A 171 -1.14 21.10 -1.05
CA ASN A 171 -0.52 22.32 -0.55
C ASN A 171 0.88 22.11 0.05
N VAL A 172 1.73 21.40 -0.68
CA VAL A 172 3.15 21.24 -0.35
C VAL A 172 3.89 22.52 -0.69
N THR A 173 4.65 23.06 0.27
CA THR A 173 5.38 24.33 0.15
C THR A 173 6.88 24.12 -0.12
N ASP A 174 7.57 25.19 -0.53
CA ASP A 174 9.03 25.20 -0.75
C ASP A 174 9.80 24.73 0.47
N GLU A 175 9.35 25.07 1.69
CA GLU A 175 9.99 24.64 2.94
C GLU A 175 9.92 23.12 3.11
N THR A 176 8.77 22.52 2.76
CA THR A 176 8.59 21.08 2.83
C THR A 176 9.47 20.38 1.80
N ILE A 177 9.46 20.86 0.55
CA ILE A 177 10.31 20.32 -0.53
C ILE A 177 11.80 20.45 -0.16
N THR A 178 12.22 21.59 0.40
CA THR A 178 13.59 21.82 0.85
C THR A 178 13.99 20.84 1.96
N ALA A 179 13.09 20.60 2.93
CA ALA A 179 13.35 19.65 4.01
C ALA A 179 13.47 18.21 3.49
N ILE A 180 12.72 17.85 2.47
CA ILE A 180 12.82 16.54 1.79
C ILE A 180 14.13 16.47 0.99
N ALA A 181 14.45 17.48 0.17
CA ALA A 181 15.68 17.50 -0.65
C ALA A 181 16.94 17.38 0.20
N LYS A 182 16.98 17.97 1.40
CA LYS A 182 18.09 17.83 2.35
C LYS A 182 18.30 16.41 2.87
N GLN A 183 17.30 15.52 2.79
CA GLN A 183 17.46 14.11 3.12
C GLN A 183 18.12 13.31 1.98
N LYS A 184 18.33 13.95 0.82
CA LYS A 184 19.00 13.37 -0.35
C LYS A 184 18.44 12.02 -0.79
N PRO A 185 17.12 11.92 -1.08
CA PRO A 185 16.55 10.68 -1.57
C PRO A 185 17.10 10.35 -2.96
N TYR A 186 17.15 9.03 -3.28
CA TYR A 186 17.49 8.64 -4.65
C TYR A 186 16.32 8.94 -5.60
N TYR A 187 15.06 8.61 -5.19
CA TYR A 187 13.84 9.02 -5.85
C TYR A 187 13.03 9.95 -4.96
N PHE A 188 12.47 11.00 -5.53
CA PHE A 188 11.41 11.79 -4.92
C PHE A 188 10.17 11.80 -5.82
N VAL A 189 8.99 11.53 -5.24
CA VAL A 189 7.73 11.50 -5.97
C VAL A 189 6.66 12.30 -5.24
N MET A 190 5.94 13.14 -5.99
CA MET A 190 4.77 13.88 -5.52
C MET A 190 3.72 13.98 -6.63
N ARG A 191 2.54 14.50 -6.32
CA ARG A 191 1.50 14.80 -7.32
C ARG A 191 1.73 16.21 -7.87
N ASP A 192 1.37 16.44 -9.13
CA ASP A 192 1.36 17.79 -9.71
C ASP A 192 0.41 18.70 -8.91
N SER A 193 -0.82 18.23 -8.64
CA SER A 193 -1.82 18.90 -7.83
C SER A 193 -1.42 19.13 -6.36
N SER A 194 -0.32 18.52 -5.88
CA SER A 194 0.17 18.71 -4.52
C SER A 194 0.89 20.04 -4.31
N MET A 195 1.39 20.68 -5.38
CA MET A 195 2.14 21.92 -5.28
C MET A 195 1.22 23.06 -4.85
N ALA A 196 1.61 23.80 -3.81
CA ALA A 196 0.76 24.84 -3.22
C ALA A 196 0.51 26.00 -4.18
N THR A 197 1.46 26.33 -5.05
CA THR A 197 1.39 27.45 -6.01
C THR A 197 2.28 27.18 -7.22
N ASP A 198 2.07 27.89 -8.33
CA ASP A 198 2.95 27.89 -9.51
C ASP A 198 4.40 28.28 -9.18
N SER A 199 4.58 29.10 -8.15
CA SER A 199 5.92 29.45 -7.65
C SER A 199 6.64 28.21 -7.09
N VAL A 200 5.95 27.35 -6.37
CA VAL A 200 6.50 26.09 -5.86
C VAL A 200 6.89 25.18 -7.02
N ALA A 201 6.06 25.05 -8.05
CA ALA A 201 6.38 24.28 -9.25
C ALA A 201 7.65 24.81 -9.95
N THR A 202 7.80 26.13 -10.04
CA THR A 202 8.99 26.75 -10.63
C THR A 202 10.24 26.52 -9.77
N ASN A 203 10.13 26.60 -8.44
CA ASN A 203 11.24 26.46 -7.51
C ASN A 203 11.66 25.00 -7.29
N PHE A 204 10.78 24.07 -7.56
CA PHE A 204 10.98 22.63 -7.30
C PHE A 204 12.30 22.09 -7.87
N GLU A 205 12.55 22.32 -9.15
CA GLU A 205 13.79 21.89 -9.81
C GLU A 205 15.02 22.58 -9.22
N GLN A 206 14.93 23.86 -8.90
CA GLN A 206 16.06 24.62 -8.34
C GLN A 206 16.39 24.19 -6.91
N ILE A 207 15.40 23.87 -6.10
CA ILE A 207 15.59 23.34 -4.74
C ILE A 207 16.37 22.03 -4.79
N PHE A 208 15.93 21.08 -5.62
CA PHE A 208 16.65 19.82 -5.77
C PHE A 208 18.02 19.99 -6.38
N ALA A 209 18.19 20.84 -7.41
CA ALA A 209 19.50 21.13 -7.98
C ALA A 209 20.50 21.68 -6.93
N THR A 210 19.98 22.41 -5.94
CA THR A 210 20.79 23.01 -4.87
C THR A 210 21.14 22.01 -3.76
N TYR A 211 20.17 21.21 -3.29
CA TYR A 211 20.33 20.38 -2.09
C TYR A 211 20.56 18.91 -2.38
N SER A 212 20.09 18.41 -3.53
CA SER A 212 20.20 17.00 -3.92
C SER A 212 20.14 16.83 -5.45
N PRO A 213 21.19 17.24 -6.17
CA PRO A 213 21.21 17.25 -7.64
C PRO A 213 21.03 15.84 -8.25
N ASP A 214 21.46 14.81 -7.54
CA ASP A 214 21.40 13.42 -8.00
C ASP A 214 20.02 12.76 -7.80
N THR A 215 19.09 13.42 -7.10
CA THR A 215 17.72 12.90 -6.89
C THR A 215 16.97 12.84 -8.21
N VAL A 216 16.44 11.66 -8.54
CA VAL A 216 15.51 11.48 -9.64
C VAL A 216 14.09 11.90 -9.17
N ARG A 217 13.57 12.96 -9.77
CA ARG A 217 12.27 13.53 -9.42
C ARG A 217 11.20 13.01 -10.36
N LYS A 218 10.06 12.63 -9.83
CA LYS A 218 8.87 12.24 -10.61
C LYS A 218 7.66 12.96 -10.06
N VAL A 219 6.82 13.43 -10.96
CA VAL A 219 5.51 14.03 -10.67
C VAL A 219 4.45 13.13 -11.30
N LEU A 220 3.38 12.81 -10.54
CA LEU A 220 2.24 11.98 -10.97
C LEU A 220 1.12 12.85 -11.53
#